data_18e402db0f8b6b3d77b81101c5d540f7
#
_entry.id   18e402db0f8b6b3d77b81101c5d540f7
#
_cell.length_a   1.000
_cell.length_b   1.000
_cell.length_c   1.000
_cell.angle_alpha   90.00
_cell.angle_beta   90.00
_cell.angle_gamma   90.00
#
_symmetry.space_group_name_H-M   'P 1'
#
loop_
_entity.id
_entity.type
_entity.pdbx_description
1 polymer ?
#
loop_
_entity_poly.entity_id
_entity_poly.type
_entity_poly.pdbx_seq_one_letter_code
_entity_poly.pdbx_strand_id
1 'polypeptide(L)'
;TKDGGYVSFGGLEPQFFAAFCNALGRPDLIGGGVTPPNLEEVKDEIRAVMKSKTRDEWMEIFDRTDACVDPVLSLSEALDDPHTKKRGLVVELELASGQKVRQLANPIRFSETKQEYTKAGVQAGTHTREVLKELGYSEQEIDVFAREGLFS
;
A
#
# COMPACT_ATOMS: atom_id res chain seq x y z
N THR A 1 4.31 14.32 11.07
CA THR A 1 5.41 15.22 10.66
C THR A 1 4.92 16.65 10.52
N LYS A 2 5.80 17.62 10.34
CA LYS A 2 5.53 19.06 10.21
C LYS A 2 4.57 19.40 9.07
N ASP A 3 4.66 18.69 7.98
CA ASP A 3 3.87 18.83 6.75
C ASP A 3 2.55 18.05 6.77
N GLY A 4 2.21 17.42 7.91
CA GLY A 4 1.01 16.60 8.04
C GLY A 4 1.17 15.17 7.52
N GLY A 5 2.33 14.79 6.99
CA GLY A 5 2.65 13.42 6.62
C GLY A 5 2.83 12.52 7.84
N TYR A 6 2.96 11.22 7.58
CA TYR A 6 3.18 10.21 8.61
C TYR A 6 4.37 9.32 8.27
N VAL A 7 4.99 8.78 9.30
CA VAL A 7 5.94 7.67 9.19
C VAL A 7 5.44 6.50 10.03
N SER A 8 5.76 5.29 9.62
CA SER A 8 5.55 4.08 10.40
C SER A 8 6.85 3.69 11.10
N PHE A 9 6.74 3.21 12.33
CA PHE A 9 7.86 2.70 13.10
C PHE A 9 7.57 1.27 13.53
N GLY A 10 8.39 0.31 13.08
CA GLY A 10 8.26 -1.12 13.34
C GLY A 10 9.31 -1.68 14.32
N GLY A 11 10.02 -0.83 15.03
CA GLY A 11 11.14 -1.22 15.88
C GLY A 11 10.74 -1.66 17.29
N LEU A 12 10.14 -2.84 17.43
CA LEU A 12 9.80 -3.42 18.73
C LEU A 12 11.04 -3.93 19.49
N GLU A 13 12.08 -4.34 18.78
CA GLU A 13 13.34 -4.83 19.36
C GLU A 13 14.17 -3.67 19.94
N PRO A 14 14.85 -3.90 21.08
CA PRO A 14 15.58 -2.84 21.79
C PRO A 14 16.58 -2.07 20.94
N GLN A 15 17.29 -2.74 20.01
CA GLN A 15 18.27 -2.10 19.14
C GLN A 15 17.62 -1.11 18.15
N PHE A 16 16.48 -1.46 17.56
CA PHE A 16 15.77 -0.59 16.62
C PHE A 16 15.11 0.59 17.35
N PHE A 17 14.57 0.36 18.54
CA PHE A 17 14.04 1.43 19.38
C PHE A 17 15.15 2.40 19.80
N ALA A 18 16.33 1.90 20.18
CA ALA A 18 17.48 2.74 20.50
C ALA A 18 17.96 3.54 19.29
N ALA A 19 18.05 2.92 18.11
CA ALA A 19 18.38 3.61 16.86
C ALA A 19 17.38 4.72 16.53
N PHE A 20 16.08 4.46 16.68
CA PHE A 20 15.02 5.43 16.50
C PHE A 20 15.15 6.62 17.46
N CYS A 21 15.28 6.37 18.77
CA CYS A 21 15.45 7.43 19.78
C CYS A 21 16.70 8.29 19.54
N ASN A 22 17.81 7.66 19.15
CA ASN A 22 19.03 8.38 18.80
C ASN A 22 18.84 9.27 17.56
N ALA A 23 18.17 8.77 16.52
CA ALA A 23 17.86 9.53 15.31
C ALA A 23 16.93 10.72 15.59
N LEU A 24 16.04 10.58 16.56
CA LEU A 24 15.20 11.69 17.06
C LEU A 24 15.97 12.72 17.90
N GLY A 25 17.21 12.42 18.33
CA GLY A 25 17.94 13.23 19.30
C GLY A 25 17.40 13.09 20.73
N ARG A 26 16.74 11.97 21.03
CA ARG A 26 16.11 11.67 22.33
C ARG A 26 16.62 10.35 22.92
N PRO A 27 17.96 10.23 23.18
CA PRO A 27 18.52 9.03 23.79
C PRO A 27 18.00 8.78 25.21
N ASP A 28 17.49 9.80 25.88
CA ASP A 28 16.84 9.72 27.18
C ASP A 28 15.62 8.78 27.21
N LEU A 29 14.94 8.59 26.08
CA LEU A 29 13.77 7.71 25.98
C LEU A 29 14.11 6.21 25.88
N ILE A 30 15.35 5.86 25.61
CA ILE A 30 15.77 4.46 25.37
C ILE A 30 15.50 3.59 26.60
N GLY A 31 15.76 4.10 27.79
CA GLY A 31 15.68 3.34 29.05
C GLY A 31 14.28 2.79 29.38
N GLY A 32 13.23 3.40 28.83
CA GLY A 32 11.84 2.96 29.02
C GLY A 32 11.40 1.84 28.07
N GLY A 33 12.16 1.60 27.00
CA GLY A 33 11.77 0.69 25.93
C GLY A 33 10.51 1.14 25.20
N VAL A 34 9.90 0.24 24.44
CA VAL A 34 8.70 0.52 23.63
C VAL A 34 7.38 0.58 24.40
N THR A 35 7.39 0.12 25.68
CA THR A 35 6.21 0.11 26.55
C THR A 35 6.55 0.65 27.95
N PRO A 36 7.01 1.92 28.07
CA PRO A 36 7.33 2.51 29.36
C PRO A 36 6.06 2.70 30.21
N PRO A 37 6.17 2.81 31.54
CA PRO A 37 5.02 3.05 32.42
C PRO A 37 4.23 4.33 32.08
N ASN A 38 4.91 5.35 31.54
CA ASN A 38 4.36 6.63 31.12
C ASN A 38 4.21 6.73 29.58
N LEU A 39 3.72 5.67 28.94
CA LEU A 39 3.68 5.52 27.46
C LEU A 39 3.06 6.72 26.73
N GLU A 40 1.96 7.28 27.23
CA GLU A 40 1.29 8.38 26.56
C GLU A 40 2.12 9.67 26.59
N GLU A 41 2.82 9.96 27.67
CA GLU A 41 3.76 11.09 27.77
C GLU A 41 4.89 10.92 26.76
N VAL A 42 5.49 9.73 26.69
CA VAL A 42 6.56 9.43 25.71
C VAL A 42 6.06 9.57 24.26
N LYS A 43 4.84 9.12 23.97
CA LYS A 43 4.23 9.32 22.65
C LYS A 43 4.06 10.81 22.31
N ASP A 44 3.63 11.61 23.28
CA ASP A 44 3.43 13.04 23.06
C ASP A 44 4.76 13.77 22.83
N GLU A 45 5.82 13.38 23.56
CA GLU A 45 7.16 13.88 23.32
C GLU A 45 7.68 13.50 21.93
N ILE A 46 7.52 12.26 21.52
CA ILE A 46 7.87 11.79 20.16
C ILE A 46 7.07 12.56 19.11
N ARG A 47 5.77 12.75 19.29
CA ARG A 47 4.92 13.52 18.38
C ARG A 47 5.40 14.98 18.26
N ALA A 48 5.83 15.59 19.35
CA ALA A 48 6.34 16.94 19.34
C ALA A 48 7.66 17.03 18.53
N VAL A 49 8.57 16.09 18.73
CA VAL A 49 9.81 16.02 17.95
C VAL A 49 9.51 15.76 16.46
N MET A 50 8.63 14.83 16.14
CA MET A 50 8.26 14.50 14.75
C MET A 50 7.68 15.70 14.00
N LYS A 51 6.97 16.61 14.67
CA LYS A 51 6.45 17.86 14.09
C LYS A 51 7.53 18.91 13.81
N SER A 52 8.78 18.68 14.17
CA SER A 52 9.89 19.62 13.90
C SER A 52 10.39 19.60 12.46
N LYS A 53 10.16 18.49 11.74
CA LYS A 53 10.63 18.29 10.36
C LYS A 53 9.52 17.71 9.48
N THR A 54 9.66 17.89 8.16
CA THR A 54 8.79 17.25 7.16
C THR A 54 9.03 15.75 7.10
N ARG A 55 8.14 15.01 6.42
CA ARG A 55 8.32 13.57 6.19
C ARG A 55 9.64 13.28 5.47
N ASP A 56 9.93 14.02 4.41
CA ASP A 56 11.12 13.80 3.61
C ASP A 56 12.41 14.12 4.39
N GLU A 57 12.44 15.22 5.18
CA GLU A 57 13.56 15.53 6.06
C GLU A 57 13.80 14.44 7.12
N TRP A 58 12.74 13.80 7.64
CA TRP A 58 12.87 12.67 8.54
C TRP A 58 13.39 11.43 7.82
N MET A 59 12.93 11.15 6.60
CA MET A 59 13.42 10.00 5.82
C MET A 59 14.90 10.12 5.49
N GLU A 60 15.42 11.32 5.17
CA GLU A 60 16.87 11.53 5.00
C GLU A 60 17.70 11.14 6.24
N ILE A 61 17.12 11.27 7.44
CA ILE A 61 17.75 10.86 8.69
C ILE A 61 17.61 9.35 8.89
N PHE A 62 16.40 8.81 8.73
CA PHE A 62 16.11 7.39 8.99
C PHE A 62 16.73 6.45 7.96
N ASP A 63 16.88 6.85 6.71
CA ASP A 63 17.55 6.06 5.66
C ASP A 63 19.03 5.73 5.98
N ARG A 64 19.61 6.48 6.90
CA ARG A 64 21.00 6.27 7.39
C ARG A 64 21.06 5.49 8.70
N THR A 65 19.93 5.02 9.18
CA THR A 65 19.82 4.32 10.46
C THR A 65 19.05 3.00 10.29
N ASP A 66 19.38 2.02 11.10
CA ASP A 66 18.64 0.76 11.17
C ASP A 66 17.54 0.87 12.24
N ALA A 67 16.55 1.74 11.98
CA ALA A 67 15.50 2.07 12.94
C ALA A 67 14.11 1.52 12.57
N CYS A 68 14.00 0.75 11.49
CA CYS A 68 12.73 0.22 10.96
C CYS A 68 11.65 1.31 10.81
N VAL A 69 12.01 2.42 10.17
CA VAL A 69 11.12 3.55 9.90
C VAL A 69 10.91 3.69 8.39
N ASP A 70 9.65 3.76 7.99
CA ASP A 70 9.25 3.95 6.59
C ASP A 70 8.23 5.07 6.46
N PRO A 71 8.18 5.79 5.31
CA PRO A 71 7.17 6.80 5.07
C PRO A 71 5.80 6.13 4.85
N VAL A 72 4.75 6.74 5.39
CA VAL A 72 3.38 6.36 5.01
C VAL A 72 3.04 7.12 3.73
N LEU A 73 2.91 6.36 2.64
CA LEU A 73 2.64 6.88 1.31
C LEU A 73 1.14 6.93 1.02
N SER A 74 0.69 7.95 0.32
CA SER A 74 -0.62 7.93 -0.34
C SER A 74 -0.62 6.88 -1.46
N LEU A 75 -1.81 6.48 -1.93
CA LEU A 75 -1.90 5.53 -3.04
C LEU A 75 -1.15 6.03 -4.29
N SER A 76 -1.26 7.31 -4.60
CA SER A 76 -0.55 7.89 -5.76
C SER A 76 0.96 7.80 -5.60
N GLU A 77 1.49 8.17 -4.42
CA GLU A 77 2.93 8.06 -4.13
C GLU A 77 3.40 6.60 -4.17
N ALA A 78 2.62 5.67 -3.61
CA ALA A 78 2.96 4.24 -3.62
C ALA A 78 2.99 3.65 -5.03
N LEU A 79 2.10 4.09 -5.94
CA LEU A 79 2.12 3.67 -7.35
C LEU A 79 3.33 4.22 -8.12
N ASP A 80 3.86 5.35 -7.68
CA ASP A 80 5.03 6.00 -8.30
C ASP A 80 6.36 5.65 -7.62
N ASP A 81 6.31 4.96 -6.49
CA ASP A 81 7.48 4.55 -5.72
C ASP A 81 8.45 3.69 -6.55
N PRO A 82 9.76 3.96 -6.49
CA PRO A 82 10.77 3.21 -7.25
C PRO A 82 10.79 1.71 -6.94
N HIS A 83 10.59 1.31 -5.69
CA HIS A 83 10.55 -0.11 -5.30
C HIS A 83 9.32 -0.79 -5.89
N THR A 84 8.15 -0.16 -5.79
CA THR A 84 6.88 -0.63 -6.36
C THR A 84 7.02 -0.84 -7.88
N LYS A 85 7.60 0.14 -8.58
CA LYS A 85 7.88 0.06 -10.02
C LYS A 85 8.89 -1.05 -10.36
N LYS A 86 10.01 -1.13 -9.64
CA LYS A 86 11.04 -2.16 -9.85
C LYS A 86 10.50 -3.57 -9.63
N ARG A 87 9.57 -3.72 -8.70
CA ARG A 87 8.88 -4.99 -8.47
C ARG A 87 7.78 -5.28 -9.50
N GLY A 88 7.48 -4.38 -10.42
CA GLY A 88 6.41 -4.53 -11.40
C GLY A 88 5.03 -4.73 -10.76
N LEU A 89 4.79 -4.04 -9.64
CA LEU A 89 3.52 -4.09 -8.92
C LEU A 89 2.47 -3.11 -9.48
N VAL A 90 2.82 -2.38 -10.52
CA VAL A 90 1.89 -1.52 -11.26
C VAL A 90 1.95 -1.91 -12.73
N VAL A 91 0.78 -2.10 -13.32
CA VAL A 91 0.59 -2.35 -14.75
C VAL A 91 -0.27 -1.25 -15.35
N GLU A 92 -0.02 -0.92 -16.61
CA GLU A 92 -0.83 -0.01 -17.40
C GLU A 92 -1.68 -0.82 -18.36
N LEU A 93 -2.99 -0.62 -18.33
CA LEU A 93 -3.95 -1.30 -19.18
C LEU A 93 -4.77 -0.28 -19.95
N GLU A 94 -5.19 -0.66 -21.15
CA GLU A 94 -6.04 0.17 -21.99
C GLU A 94 -7.50 -0.25 -21.83
N LEU A 95 -8.36 0.73 -21.55
CA LEU A 95 -9.81 0.55 -21.55
C LEU A 95 -10.34 0.46 -22.99
N ALA A 96 -11.55 -0.05 -23.16
CA ALA A 96 -12.24 -0.06 -24.44
C ALA A 96 -12.41 1.35 -25.07
N SER A 97 -12.33 2.40 -24.26
CA SER A 97 -12.33 3.80 -24.70
C SER A 97 -11.00 4.28 -25.29
N GLY A 98 -9.93 3.47 -25.25
CA GLY A 98 -8.56 3.88 -25.57
C GLY A 98 -7.83 4.62 -24.44
N GLN A 99 -8.49 4.85 -23.31
CA GLN A 99 -7.86 5.47 -22.13
C GLN A 99 -6.97 4.45 -21.41
N LYS A 100 -5.77 4.88 -21.05
CA LYS A 100 -4.85 4.09 -20.21
C LYS A 100 -5.12 4.30 -18.75
N VAL A 101 -5.15 3.21 -18.00
CA VAL A 101 -5.33 3.21 -16.55
C VAL A 101 -4.23 2.40 -15.87
N ARG A 102 -3.74 2.91 -14.76
CA ARG A 102 -2.80 2.16 -13.91
C ARG A 102 -3.60 1.33 -12.91
N GLN A 103 -3.22 0.08 -12.74
CA GLN A 103 -3.76 -0.77 -11.70
C GLN A 103 -2.66 -1.59 -11.02
N LEU A 104 -2.97 -2.10 -9.84
CA LEU A 104 -2.06 -2.98 -9.12
C LEU A 104 -1.96 -4.33 -9.84
N ALA A 105 -0.74 -4.82 -9.98
CA ALA A 105 -0.44 -6.15 -10.44
C ALA A 105 -0.59 -7.17 -9.29
N ASN A 106 -0.65 -8.44 -9.62
CA ASN A 106 -0.61 -9.50 -8.62
C ASN A 106 0.79 -9.56 -7.98
N PRO A 107 0.90 -9.49 -6.64
CA PRO A 107 2.18 -9.56 -5.95
C PRO A 107 2.82 -10.95 -5.97
N ILE A 108 2.02 -12.00 -6.19
CA ILE A 108 2.51 -13.39 -6.27
C ILE A 108 3.14 -13.60 -7.64
N ARG A 109 4.34 -14.12 -7.68
CA ARG A 109 5.08 -14.43 -8.91
C ARG A 109 5.38 -15.91 -8.97
N PHE A 110 5.13 -16.50 -10.13
CA PHE A 110 5.47 -17.89 -10.43
C PHE A 110 6.67 -17.94 -11.37
N SER A 111 7.57 -18.91 -11.15
CA SER A 111 8.75 -19.11 -12.00
C SER A 111 8.41 -19.59 -13.40
N GLU A 112 7.42 -20.46 -13.51
CA GLU A 112 7.03 -21.12 -14.76
C GLU A 112 5.88 -20.41 -15.49
N THR A 113 4.90 -19.89 -14.74
CA THR A 113 3.69 -19.28 -15.29
C THR A 113 3.80 -17.77 -15.25
N LYS A 114 3.88 -17.13 -16.42
CA LYS A 114 3.84 -15.66 -16.50
C LYS A 114 2.43 -15.15 -16.23
N GLN A 115 2.36 -14.06 -15.49
CA GLN A 115 1.10 -13.33 -15.29
C GLN A 115 0.82 -12.46 -16.51
N GLU A 116 -0.40 -12.55 -17.00
CA GLU A 116 -0.89 -11.72 -18.11
C GLU A 116 -2.01 -10.81 -17.61
N TYR A 117 -1.99 -9.56 -18.02
CA TYR A 117 -2.97 -8.54 -17.66
C TYR A 117 -3.62 -8.04 -18.93
N THR A 118 -4.74 -8.64 -19.31
CA THR A 118 -5.43 -8.39 -20.59
C THR A 118 -6.66 -7.52 -20.46
N LYS A 119 -7.21 -7.44 -19.25
CA LYS A 119 -8.46 -6.68 -18.99
C LYS A 119 -8.28 -5.76 -17.80
N ALA A 120 -8.66 -4.50 -17.95
CA ALA A 120 -8.79 -3.58 -16.83
C ALA A 120 -10.07 -3.88 -16.02
N GLY A 121 -10.16 -3.34 -14.80
CA GLY A 121 -11.38 -3.38 -14.01
C GLY A 121 -12.52 -2.65 -14.76
N VAL A 122 -13.69 -3.27 -14.79
CA VAL A 122 -14.90 -2.74 -15.44
C VAL A 122 -16.06 -2.69 -14.45
N GLN A 123 -17.15 -2.04 -14.85
CA GLN A 123 -18.36 -2.03 -14.05
C GLN A 123 -18.89 -3.46 -13.84
N ALA A 124 -19.42 -3.74 -12.65
CA ALA A 124 -20.03 -5.03 -12.35
C ALA A 124 -21.12 -5.36 -13.41
N GLY A 125 -21.17 -6.63 -13.81
CA GLY A 125 -22.10 -7.10 -14.84
C GLY A 125 -21.60 -7.02 -16.28
N THR A 126 -20.56 -6.22 -16.58
CA THR A 126 -20.08 -6.00 -17.98
C THR A 126 -19.76 -7.29 -18.73
N HIS A 127 -19.22 -8.30 -18.06
CA HIS A 127 -18.83 -9.57 -18.68
C HIS A 127 -19.74 -10.74 -18.32
N THR A 128 -20.88 -10.51 -17.67
CA THR A 128 -21.74 -11.59 -17.18
C THR A 128 -22.18 -12.53 -18.31
N ARG A 129 -22.63 -12.00 -19.43
CA ARG A 129 -23.08 -12.80 -20.58
C ARG A 129 -21.93 -13.62 -21.21
N GLU A 130 -20.75 -12.98 -21.34
CA GLU A 130 -19.55 -13.64 -21.86
C GLU A 130 -19.18 -14.85 -20.98
N VAL A 131 -19.09 -14.65 -19.67
CA VAL A 131 -18.76 -15.69 -18.69
C VAL A 131 -19.80 -16.82 -18.69
N LEU A 132 -21.08 -16.49 -18.75
CA LEU A 132 -22.13 -17.52 -18.78
C LEU A 132 -22.07 -18.37 -20.07
N LYS A 133 -21.74 -17.77 -21.21
CA LYS A 133 -21.48 -18.51 -22.45
C LYS A 133 -20.28 -19.44 -22.36
N GLU A 134 -19.17 -18.96 -21.78
CA GLU A 134 -17.98 -19.77 -21.53
C GLU A 134 -18.28 -20.97 -20.62
N LEU A 135 -19.20 -20.82 -19.68
CA LEU A 135 -19.70 -21.88 -18.81
C LEU A 135 -20.70 -22.85 -19.51
N GLY A 136 -21.06 -22.60 -20.77
CA GLY A 136 -21.89 -23.46 -21.59
C GLY A 136 -23.39 -23.14 -21.57
N TYR A 137 -23.80 -22.05 -20.97
CA TYR A 137 -25.21 -21.61 -21.04
C TYR A 137 -25.55 -21.07 -22.43
N SER A 138 -26.72 -21.45 -22.93
CA SER A 138 -27.27 -20.91 -24.18
C SER A 138 -27.74 -19.47 -24.00
N GLU A 139 -27.82 -18.70 -25.11
CA GLU A 139 -28.39 -17.34 -25.07
C GLU A 139 -29.80 -17.32 -24.51
N GLN A 140 -30.61 -18.34 -24.78
CA GLN A 140 -31.96 -18.42 -24.30
C GLN A 140 -32.04 -18.56 -22.78
N GLU A 141 -31.16 -19.38 -22.18
CA GLU A 141 -31.05 -19.52 -20.72
C GLU A 141 -30.54 -18.22 -20.08
N ILE A 142 -29.53 -17.57 -20.69
CA ILE A 142 -29.01 -16.30 -20.21
C ILE A 142 -30.09 -15.19 -20.24
N ASP A 143 -30.95 -15.19 -21.28
CA ASP A 143 -32.07 -14.24 -21.36
C ASP A 143 -33.17 -14.51 -20.32
N VAL A 144 -33.37 -15.78 -19.93
CA VAL A 144 -34.25 -16.15 -18.81
C VAL A 144 -33.64 -15.58 -17.51
N PHE A 145 -32.36 -15.84 -17.24
CA PHE A 145 -31.70 -15.35 -16.04
C PHE A 145 -31.75 -13.82 -15.91
N ALA A 146 -31.55 -13.11 -17.03
CA ALA A 146 -31.65 -11.65 -17.04
C ALA A 146 -33.09 -11.17 -16.70
N ARG A 147 -34.10 -11.81 -17.26
CA ARG A 147 -35.52 -11.49 -16.97
C ARG A 147 -35.91 -11.79 -15.53
N GLU A 148 -35.36 -12.82 -14.93
CA GLU A 148 -35.54 -13.19 -13.53
C GLU A 148 -34.73 -12.32 -12.56
N GLY A 149 -33.90 -11.39 -13.09
CA GLY A 149 -33.11 -10.47 -12.28
C GLY A 149 -31.96 -11.11 -11.54
N LEU A 150 -31.46 -12.24 -12.02
CA LEU A 150 -30.31 -12.93 -11.43
C LEU A 150 -29.00 -12.16 -11.64
N PHE A 151 -28.96 -11.26 -12.61
CA PHE A 151 -27.89 -10.29 -12.85
C PHE A 151 -28.41 -9.04 -13.56
N SER A 152 -27.68 -7.94 -13.44
CA SER A 152 -27.94 -6.65 -14.10
C SER A 152 -26.90 -6.35 -15.17
#